data_a41a543c04c844c3ccd411bc80babb80
#
_entry.id   a41a543c04c844c3ccd411bc80babb80
#
_cell.length_a   1.000
_cell.length_b   1.000
_cell.length_c   1.000
_cell.angle_alpha   90.00
_cell.angle_beta   90.00
_cell.angle_gamma   90.00
#
_symmetry.space_group_name_H-M   'P 1'
#
loop_
_entity.id
_entity.type
_entity.pdbx_description
1 polymer ?
#
loop_
_entity_poly.entity_id
_entity_poly.type
_entity_poly.pdbx_seq_one_letter_code
_entity_poly.pdbx_strand_id
1 'polypeptide(L)'
;MNGLKITICALLLAAAGACNRTQGPVVEVEDTEEPHNMLYGINADDYRTETGEVGSGETLGKILNGFGVSALAVDRLDKASKEVFPLRNIRAGHKYTAFIHEDSLYASHLDYLAYEISVTDYVVFGFHDDSVSVRKDAKAYTLRRTKKSAVINSSLWGAIMEQDLPYALAAELEDIYQWTVDFFGIQKGDNFTVIYDERFIDDTVSVGIGRIWGAKFSQGGKEYYAIPFRQGGKIQYWEADGASLRKQMLKAPLKYSRISSKFSYARKHPIYKVYRPHTGVDYAAPKGTPVHAVADGTVTFKGWGGGGGNTLKIKHAGNLMTGYLHLSGYAKGIAKGSRVSQGQLIGYVGSTGASTGPHLDYRVWKNGTPIDPLKIPSEPAEPIASENRALFEFVRDRISAELNGEVKPGEQITQLDSLVLPAAAQTPENR
;
A
#
# COMPACT_ATOMS: atom_id res chain seq x y z
N MET A 1 44.19 58.04 6.36
CA MET A 1 43.54 59.35 6.02
C MET A 1 42.05 59.15 6.18
N ASN A 2 41.43 59.95 7.05
CA ASN A 2 39.99 60.20 7.27
C ASN A 2 39.19 58.99 7.80
N GLY A 3 38.71 58.89 8.98
CA GLY A 3 38.43 59.88 10.06
C GLY A 3 37.01 60.41 9.97
N LEU A 4 36.01 59.81 10.71
CA LEU A 4 34.80 60.56 11.02
C LEU A 4 34.13 59.98 12.30
N LYS A 5 34.16 60.60 13.20
CA LYS A 5 33.65 61.38 14.38
C LYS A 5 32.24 60.95 14.80
N ILE A 6 32.23 60.50 16.04
CA ILE A 6 31.07 60.34 16.94
C ILE A 6 30.57 61.72 17.31
N THR A 7 29.25 61.94 17.32
CA THR A 7 28.63 63.10 18.00
C THR A 7 27.57 62.53 18.96
N ILE A 8 27.91 62.72 20.25
CA ILE A 8 27.02 62.56 21.40
C ILE A 8 26.26 63.88 21.55
N CYS A 9 24.95 63.79 21.64
CA CYS A 9 24.16 64.94 22.14
C CYS A 9 23.36 64.48 23.34
N ALA A 10 23.81 64.95 24.49
CA ALA A 10 23.09 64.88 25.73
C ALA A 10 22.20 66.12 25.84
N LEU A 11 20.96 65.94 26.25
CA LEU A 11 20.13 67.03 26.76
C LEU A 11 19.34 66.53 27.97
N LEU A 12 19.51 67.25 29.04
CA LEU A 12 18.96 67.09 30.37
C LEU A 12 17.65 67.90 30.54
N LEU A 13 16.82 67.36 31.45
CA LEU A 13 15.87 68.06 32.37
C LEU A 13 14.46 68.39 31.85
N ALA A 14 13.44 67.73 32.43
CA ALA A 14 12.68 68.43 33.53
C ALA A 14 11.74 67.43 34.20
N ALA A 15 11.75 67.39 35.50
CA ALA A 15 10.87 66.63 36.37
C ALA A 15 9.48 67.28 36.46
N ALA A 16 8.42 66.53 36.32
CA ALA A 16 7.09 66.82 36.81
C ALA A 16 6.46 65.51 37.34
N GLY A 17 6.21 65.50 38.66
CA GLY A 17 5.64 64.32 39.31
C GLY A 17 4.20 64.06 38.92
N ALA A 18 3.91 62.81 38.67
CA ALA A 18 2.55 62.24 38.61
C ALA A 18 2.60 60.84 39.17
N CYS A 19 1.68 60.50 40.04
CA CYS A 19 1.51 59.25 40.73
C CYS A 19 1.61 58.05 39.81
N ASN A 20 2.62 57.24 40.06
CA ASN A 20 2.79 55.96 39.34
C ASN A 20 2.04 54.86 40.11
N ARG A 21 0.86 54.47 39.61
CA ARG A 21 0.28 53.17 39.93
C ARG A 21 1.14 52.14 39.20
N THR A 22 1.94 51.40 39.94
CA THR A 22 2.61 50.17 39.47
C THR A 22 1.52 49.16 39.05
N GLN A 23 1.30 49.05 37.77
CA GLN A 23 0.70 47.83 37.19
C GLN A 23 1.78 46.74 37.31
N GLY A 24 1.49 45.73 38.13
CA GLY A 24 2.26 44.51 38.16
C GLY A 24 2.25 43.84 36.78
N PRO A 25 3.19 42.92 36.49
CA PRO A 25 3.22 42.20 35.24
C PRO A 25 1.90 41.48 35.07
N VAL A 26 1.21 41.73 33.95
CA VAL A 26 0.12 40.90 33.46
C VAL A 26 0.76 39.56 33.15
N VAL A 27 0.57 38.57 33.99
CA VAL A 27 0.80 37.19 33.67
C VAL A 27 -0.29 36.84 32.66
N GLU A 28 0.05 36.76 31.38
CA GLU A 28 -0.74 36.02 30.44
C GLU A 28 -0.80 34.58 30.97
N VAL A 29 -1.94 34.21 31.52
CA VAL A 29 -2.26 32.81 31.77
C VAL A 29 -2.46 32.25 30.38
N GLU A 30 -1.47 31.52 29.84
CA GLU A 30 -1.73 30.58 28.76
C GLU A 30 -2.85 29.67 29.30
N ASP A 31 -4.01 29.80 28.66
CA ASP A 31 -5.08 28.81 28.81
C ASP A 31 -4.48 27.48 28.30
N THR A 32 -3.88 26.73 29.19
CA THR A 32 -3.57 25.33 28.94
C THR A 32 -4.92 24.64 28.93
N GLU A 33 -5.51 24.49 27.73
CA GLU A 33 -6.65 23.57 27.52
C GLU A 33 -6.25 22.24 28.15
N GLU A 34 -7.04 21.78 29.12
CA GLU A 34 -6.84 20.43 29.68
C GLU A 34 -6.93 19.42 28.55
N PRO A 35 -6.07 18.38 28.55
CA PRO A 35 -6.08 17.40 27.47
C PRO A 35 -7.42 16.69 27.46
N HIS A 36 -8.28 17.00 26.47
CA HIS A 36 -9.56 16.34 26.26
C HIS A 36 -9.34 14.88 25.87
N ASN A 37 -10.18 14.00 26.41
CA ASN A 37 -10.21 12.57 26.04
C ASN A 37 -10.87 12.39 24.66
N MET A 38 -10.09 12.57 23.59
CA MET A 38 -10.59 12.49 22.22
C MET A 38 -10.68 11.04 21.72
N LEU A 39 -11.91 10.54 21.55
CA LEU A 39 -12.19 9.24 20.94
C LEU A 39 -12.89 9.43 19.58
N TYR A 40 -12.32 8.89 18.51
CA TYR A 40 -12.87 8.99 17.14
C TYR A 40 -13.14 10.43 16.68
N GLY A 41 -12.34 11.39 17.20
CA GLY A 41 -12.49 12.81 16.91
C GLY A 41 -13.70 13.45 17.64
N ILE A 42 -14.18 12.83 18.71
CA ILE A 42 -15.26 13.31 19.60
C ILE A 42 -14.66 13.47 20.99
N ASN A 43 -14.96 14.58 21.67
CA ASN A 43 -14.60 14.76 23.08
C ASN A 43 -15.44 13.80 23.93
N ALA A 44 -14.85 12.72 24.39
CA ALA A 44 -15.55 11.67 25.14
C ALA A 44 -15.98 12.12 26.54
N ASP A 45 -15.37 13.20 27.08
CA ASP A 45 -15.73 13.72 28.40
C ASP A 45 -17.13 14.33 28.44
N ASP A 46 -17.69 14.68 27.27
CA ASP A 46 -19.05 15.24 27.13
C ASP A 46 -20.14 14.16 27.07
N TYR A 47 -19.77 12.87 27.09
CA TYR A 47 -20.68 11.75 26.82
C TYR A 47 -20.51 10.59 27.79
N ARG A 48 -21.57 9.89 28.05
CA ARG A 48 -21.47 8.51 28.53
C ARG A 48 -21.18 7.60 27.35
N THR A 49 -20.08 6.86 27.40
CA THR A 49 -19.69 5.97 26.31
C THR A 49 -20.04 4.52 26.61
N GLU A 50 -20.59 3.81 25.63
CA GLU A 50 -20.85 2.36 25.69
C GLU A 50 -20.16 1.68 24.51
N THR A 51 -19.33 0.68 24.78
CA THR A 51 -18.70 -0.14 23.75
C THR A 51 -19.43 -1.46 23.57
N GLY A 52 -19.56 -1.89 22.32
CA GLY A 52 -20.14 -3.18 21.96
C GLY A 52 -19.44 -3.82 20.77
N GLU A 53 -19.87 -5.04 20.47
CA GLU A 53 -19.39 -5.81 19.33
C GLU A 53 -20.59 -6.26 18.50
N VAL A 54 -20.48 -6.18 17.17
CA VAL A 54 -21.54 -6.58 16.26
C VAL A 54 -21.72 -8.10 16.32
N GLY A 55 -22.92 -8.53 16.70
CA GLY A 55 -23.29 -9.94 16.78
C GLY A 55 -23.44 -10.62 15.41
N SER A 56 -23.40 -11.95 15.39
CA SER A 56 -23.64 -12.72 14.17
C SER A 56 -25.06 -12.47 13.62
N GLY A 57 -25.16 -12.01 12.37
CA GLY A 57 -26.44 -11.67 11.72
C GLY A 57 -27.06 -10.37 12.23
N GLU A 58 -26.37 -9.60 13.05
CA GLU A 58 -26.84 -8.32 13.54
C GLU A 58 -26.68 -7.23 12.48
N THR A 59 -27.64 -6.30 12.45
CA THR A 59 -27.63 -5.16 11.52
C THR A 59 -27.40 -3.86 12.28
N LEU A 60 -26.82 -2.85 11.63
CA LEU A 60 -26.64 -1.54 12.25
C LEU A 60 -27.98 -0.94 12.72
N GLY A 61 -29.04 -1.12 11.94
CA GLY A 61 -30.38 -0.67 12.34
C GLY A 61 -30.88 -1.30 13.66
N LYS A 62 -30.55 -2.58 13.91
CA LYS A 62 -30.90 -3.24 15.18
C LYS A 62 -30.09 -2.66 16.34
N ILE A 63 -28.78 -2.42 16.14
CA ILE A 63 -27.94 -1.79 17.15
C ILE A 63 -28.47 -0.40 17.48
N LEU A 64 -28.72 0.44 16.46
CA LEU A 64 -29.22 1.81 16.63
C LEU A 64 -30.59 1.85 17.32
N ASN A 65 -31.49 0.92 16.99
CA ASN A 65 -32.79 0.80 17.69
C ASN A 65 -32.61 0.48 19.18
N GLY A 66 -31.56 -0.29 19.54
CA GLY A 66 -31.22 -0.57 20.94
C GLY A 66 -30.86 0.69 21.72
N PHE A 67 -30.34 1.71 21.07
CA PHE A 67 -30.04 3.03 21.61
C PHE A 67 -31.17 4.05 21.40
N GLY A 68 -32.38 3.61 21.01
CA GLY A 68 -33.54 4.48 20.85
C GLY A 68 -33.59 5.28 19.54
N VAL A 69 -32.70 5.03 18.58
CA VAL A 69 -32.72 5.71 17.28
C VAL A 69 -33.95 5.26 16.48
N SER A 70 -34.75 6.22 15.98
CA SER A 70 -35.98 5.94 15.26
C SER A 70 -35.72 5.27 13.90
N ALA A 71 -36.68 4.48 13.41
CA ALA A 71 -36.61 3.86 12.09
C ALA A 71 -36.47 4.89 10.95
N LEU A 72 -37.04 6.09 11.12
CA LEU A 72 -36.91 7.19 10.16
C LEU A 72 -35.47 7.73 10.12
N ALA A 73 -34.83 7.88 11.28
CA ALA A 73 -33.40 8.29 11.35
C ALA A 73 -32.49 7.24 10.71
N VAL A 74 -32.75 5.94 10.93
CA VAL A 74 -32.02 4.84 10.29
C VAL A 74 -32.19 4.87 8.76
N ASP A 75 -33.39 5.14 8.22
CA ASP A 75 -33.61 5.27 6.77
C ASP A 75 -32.89 6.48 6.19
N ARG A 76 -32.88 7.62 6.90
CA ARG A 76 -32.06 8.80 6.49
C ARG A 76 -30.59 8.47 6.49
N LEU A 77 -30.11 7.76 7.53
CA LEU A 77 -28.71 7.34 7.64
C LEU A 77 -28.30 6.38 6.52
N ASP A 78 -29.16 5.40 6.17
CA ASP A 78 -28.86 4.49 5.03
C ASP A 78 -28.67 5.26 3.73
N LYS A 79 -29.49 6.29 3.50
CA LYS A 79 -29.38 7.14 2.31
C LYS A 79 -28.08 7.96 2.32
N ALA A 80 -27.74 8.59 3.45
CA ALA A 80 -26.56 9.44 3.61
C ALA A 80 -25.24 8.64 3.55
N SER A 81 -25.28 7.40 4.02
CA SER A 81 -24.06 6.57 4.16
C SER A 81 -23.59 5.90 2.85
N LYS A 82 -24.42 5.87 1.78
CA LYS A 82 -24.17 5.06 0.56
C LYS A 82 -22.81 5.30 -0.08
N GLU A 83 -22.39 6.55 -0.15
CA GLU A 83 -21.12 6.93 -0.79
C GLU A 83 -19.91 6.87 0.16
N VAL A 84 -20.15 6.90 1.49
CA VAL A 84 -19.10 6.92 2.52
C VAL A 84 -18.85 5.52 3.08
N PHE A 85 -19.90 4.91 3.64
CA PHE A 85 -19.87 3.57 4.22
C PHE A 85 -21.29 2.99 4.26
N PRO A 86 -21.71 2.17 3.28
CA PRO A 86 -23.03 1.52 3.27
C PRO A 86 -23.28 0.70 4.52
N LEU A 87 -24.44 0.89 5.18
CA LEU A 87 -24.76 0.28 6.48
C LEU A 87 -24.68 -1.25 6.45
N ARG A 88 -24.94 -1.87 5.29
CA ARG A 88 -24.82 -3.33 5.08
C ARG A 88 -23.39 -3.86 5.17
N ASN A 89 -22.37 -2.99 5.20
CA ASN A 89 -20.96 -3.37 5.24
C ASN A 89 -20.45 -3.62 6.65
N ILE A 90 -21.27 -3.47 7.70
CA ILE A 90 -20.87 -3.89 9.05
C ILE A 90 -20.63 -5.41 9.08
N ARG A 91 -19.74 -5.84 9.95
CA ARG A 91 -19.33 -7.24 10.09
C ARG A 91 -19.40 -7.68 11.53
N ALA A 92 -19.84 -8.92 11.74
CA ALA A 92 -19.80 -9.55 13.06
C ALA A 92 -18.35 -9.57 13.60
N GLY A 93 -18.20 -9.38 14.91
CA GLY A 93 -16.89 -9.31 15.57
C GLY A 93 -16.24 -7.93 15.55
N HIS A 94 -16.76 -6.96 14.79
CA HIS A 94 -16.24 -5.60 14.77
C HIS A 94 -16.84 -4.78 15.93
N LYS A 95 -16.01 -3.91 16.49
CA LYS A 95 -16.40 -3.09 17.64
C LYS A 95 -17.12 -1.81 17.22
N TYR A 96 -17.97 -1.33 18.12
CA TYR A 96 -18.53 0.01 18.04
C TYR A 96 -18.53 0.67 19.41
N THR A 97 -18.53 2.02 19.40
CA THR A 97 -18.65 2.86 20.59
C THR A 97 -19.80 3.83 20.39
N ALA A 98 -20.78 3.80 21.30
CA ALA A 98 -21.89 4.72 21.35
C ALA A 98 -21.54 5.88 22.28
N PHE A 99 -21.83 7.10 21.85
CA PHE A 99 -21.68 8.34 22.61
C PHE A 99 -23.07 8.85 22.95
N ILE A 100 -23.43 8.74 24.21
CA ILE A 100 -24.78 8.99 24.72
C ILE A 100 -24.76 10.28 25.52
N HIS A 101 -25.51 11.26 25.06
CA HIS A 101 -25.73 12.49 25.80
C HIS A 101 -26.74 12.25 26.91
N GLU A 102 -26.43 12.70 28.13
CA GLU A 102 -27.31 12.63 29.31
C GLU A 102 -27.84 14.02 29.63
N ASP A 103 -29.09 14.27 29.34
CA ASP A 103 -29.73 15.52 29.72
C ASP A 103 -30.07 15.52 31.23
N SER A 104 -30.03 16.69 31.87
CA SER A 104 -30.34 16.91 33.30
C SER A 104 -31.73 16.50 33.71
N LEU A 105 -32.62 16.15 32.77
CA LEU A 105 -34.01 15.72 32.97
C LEU A 105 -34.25 14.21 32.81
N TYR A 106 -33.18 13.38 32.87
CA TYR A 106 -33.23 11.91 32.69
C TYR A 106 -33.55 11.43 31.28
N ALA A 107 -33.51 12.26 30.29
CA ALA A 107 -33.51 11.85 28.89
C ALA A 107 -32.10 11.56 28.43
N SER A 108 -31.86 10.36 27.95
CA SER A 108 -30.58 10.01 27.28
C SER A 108 -30.82 9.75 25.81
N HIS A 109 -30.00 10.28 24.94
CA HIS A 109 -30.07 10.04 23.50
C HIS A 109 -28.70 9.81 22.90
N LEU A 110 -28.64 9.01 21.82
CA LEU A 110 -27.45 8.72 21.09
C LEU A 110 -27.13 9.89 20.17
N ASP A 111 -25.96 10.55 20.39
CA ASP A 111 -25.47 11.59 19.49
C ASP A 111 -24.55 11.03 18.42
N TYR A 112 -23.69 10.06 18.79
CA TYR A 112 -22.78 9.45 17.85
C TYR A 112 -22.64 7.96 18.08
N LEU A 113 -22.43 7.22 16.98
CA LEU A 113 -21.97 5.83 17.02
C LEU A 113 -20.74 5.70 16.13
N ALA A 114 -19.59 5.42 16.72
CA ALA A 114 -18.36 5.11 16.00
C ALA A 114 -18.27 3.59 15.78
N TYR A 115 -18.10 3.17 14.54
CA TYR A 115 -17.95 1.75 14.17
C TYR A 115 -16.54 1.52 13.63
N GLU A 116 -15.79 0.59 14.18
CA GLU A 116 -14.45 0.23 13.75
C GLU A 116 -14.49 -0.67 12.51
N ILE A 117 -14.06 -0.14 11.36
CA ILE A 117 -13.96 -0.89 10.09
C ILE A 117 -12.73 -1.82 10.11
N SER A 118 -11.66 -1.36 10.75
CA SER A 118 -10.39 -2.06 10.94
C SER A 118 -9.75 -1.58 12.25
N VAL A 119 -8.53 -2.00 12.53
CA VAL A 119 -7.78 -1.49 13.70
C VAL A 119 -7.54 0.02 13.61
N THR A 120 -7.40 0.54 12.40
CA THR A 120 -7.14 1.97 12.12
C THR A 120 -8.37 2.72 11.65
N ASP A 121 -9.12 2.16 10.70
CA ASP A 121 -10.22 2.87 10.05
C ASP A 121 -11.52 2.74 10.83
N TYR A 122 -12.25 3.83 10.93
CA TYR A 122 -13.56 3.87 11.55
C TYR A 122 -14.53 4.77 10.79
N VAL A 123 -15.81 4.62 11.07
CA VAL A 123 -16.87 5.51 10.60
C VAL A 123 -17.67 6.00 11.79
N VAL A 124 -17.97 7.28 11.81
CA VAL A 124 -18.83 7.91 12.82
C VAL A 124 -20.17 8.25 12.17
N PHE A 125 -21.22 7.77 12.77
CA PHE A 125 -22.60 8.11 12.47
C PHE A 125 -23.09 9.11 13.53
N GLY A 126 -23.51 10.29 13.11
CA GLY A 126 -24.01 11.33 13.99
C GLY A 126 -25.52 11.50 13.86
N PHE A 127 -26.17 11.80 14.99
CA PHE A 127 -27.62 11.98 15.12
C PHE A 127 -27.85 13.31 15.84
N HIS A 128 -28.37 14.31 15.13
CA HIS A 128 -28.62 15.63 15.66
C HIS A 128 -30.04 16.05 15.27
N ASP A 129 -30.94 16.10 16.20
CA ASP A 129 -32.33 16.42 15.97
C ASP A 129 -32.93 15.67 14.76
N ASP A 130 -33.24 16.40 13.70
CA ASP A 130 -33.79 15.86 12.45
C ASP A 130 -32.71 15.52 11.38
N SER A 131 -31.45 15.69 11.68
CA SER A 131 -30.35 15.46 10.75
C SER A 131 -29.50 14.25 11.13
N VAL A 132 -28.85 13.64 10.12
CA VAL A 132 -27.88 12.57 10.31
C VAL A 132 -26.59 12.91 9.56
N SER A 133 -25.47 12.52 10.12
CA SER A 133 -24.15 12.71 9.49
C SER A 133 -23.38 11.39 9.41
N VAL A 134 -22.49 11.27 8.42
CA VAL A 134 -21.63 10.12 8.25
C VAL A 134 -20.23 10.61 7.90
N ARG A 135 -19.24 10.25 8.72
CA ARG A 135 -17.83 10.58 8.50
C ARG A 135 -16.99 9.34 8.62
N LYS A 136 -16.20 9.05 7.61
CA LYS A 136 -15.15 8.02 7.65
C LYS A 136 -13.82 8.68 7.92
N ASP A 137 -13.05 8.08 8.85
CA ASP A 137 -11.77 8.61 9.25
C ASP A 137 -10.84 7.46 9.71
N ALA A 138 -9.63 7.78 10.15
CA ALA A 138 -8.67 6.83 10.67
C ALA A 138 -8.05 7.35 11.99
N LYS A 139 -7.73 6.41 12.88
CA LYS A 139 -6.98 6.71 14.11
C LYS A 139 -5.59 7.25 13.73
N ALA A 140 -5.14 8.27 14.42
CA ALA A 140 -3.77 8.73 14.29
C ALA A 140 -2.81 7.59 14.65
N TYR A 141 -1.70 7.52 13.95
CA TYR A 141 -0.64 6.55 14.21
C TYR A 141 0.71 7.23 14.17
N THR A 142 1.63 6.73 14.95
CA THR A 142 3.05 7.09 14.89
C THR A 142 3.80 6.12 14.01
N LEU A 143 4.89 6.59 13.38
CA LEU A 143 5.80 5.77 12.58
C LEU A 143 7.08 5.56 13.38
N ARG A 144 7.47 4.31 13.54
CA ARG A 144 8.74 3.95 14.16
C ARG A 144 9.58 3.16 13.18
N ARG A 145 10.73 3.72 12.80
CA ARG A 145 11.68 3.01 11.95
C ARG A 145 12.33 1.87 12.69
N THR A 146 12.26 0.70 12.09
CA THR A 146 12.68 -0.57 12.68
C THR A 146 13.55 -1.34 11.69
N LYS A 147 14.65 -1.93 12.16
CA LYS A 147 15.45 -2.91 11.42
C LYS A 147 15.21 -4.30 12.00
N LYS A 148 14.88 -5.25 11.16
CA LYS A 148 14.67 -6.65 11.52
C LYS A 148 15.44 -7.57 10.59
N SER A 149 15.91 -8.69 11.14
CA SER A 149 16.59 -9.74 10.39
C SER A 149 16.05 -11.10 10.82
N ALA A 150 15.94 -12.03 9.88
CA ALA A 150 15.55 -13.39 10.18
C ALA A 150 16.30 -14.38 9.31
N VAL A 151 16.66 -15.54 9.90
CA VAL A 151 17.15 -16.70 9.17
C VAL A 151 15.96 -17.59 8.81
N ILE A 152 15.93 -18.06 7.58
CA ILE A 152 14.83 -18.86 7.05
C ILE A 152 15.13 -20.34 7.33
N ASN A 153 14.21 -21.00 8.02
CA ASN A 153 14.29 -22.42 8.31
C ASN A 153 13.45 -23.29 7.36
N SER A 154 12.36 -22.73 6.81
CA SER A 154 11.43 -23.44 5.94
C SER A 154 10.92 -22.59 4.77
N SER A 155 10.43 -21.40 5.05
CA SER A 155 9.90 -20.46 4.08
C SER A 155 10.03 -19.04 4.60
N LEU A 156 9.90 -18.02 3.72
CA LEU A 156 9.85 -16.61 4.13
C LEU A 156 8.73 -16.37 5.14
N TRP A 157 7.54 -16.93 4.89
CA TRP A 157 6.40 -16.87 5.80
C TRP A 157 6.69 -17.47 7.17
N GLY A 158 7.32 -18.66 7.20
CA GLY A 158 7.74 -19.32 8.44
C GLY A 158 8.68 -18.43 9.25
N ALA A 159 9.67 -17.83 8.61
CA ALA A 159 10.62 -16.93 9.26
C ALA A 159 9.97 -15.67 9.82
N ILE A 160 9.00 -15.07 9.10
CA ILE A 160 8.22 -13.92 9.55
C ILE A 160 7.43 -14.28 10.82
N MET A 161 6.74 -15.43 10.82
CA MET A 161 5.94 -15.88 11.96
C MET A 161 6.81 -16.28 13.17
N GLU A 162 7.95 -16.97 12.94
CA GLU A 162 8.89 -17.37 14.00
C GLU A 162 9.50 -16.17 14.75
N GLN A 163 9.60 -15.02 14.08
CA GLN A 163 10.16 -13.79 14.62
C GLN A 163 9.11 -12.78 15.05
N ASP A 164 7.83 -13.16 15.06
CA ASP A 164 6.70 -12.28 15.40
C ASP A 164 6.73 -10.94 14.62
N LEU A 165 7.05 -11.03 13.32
CA LEU A 165 7.11 -9.86 12.44
C LEU A 165 5.75 -9.58 11.82
N PRO A 166 5.47 -8.31 11.45
CA PRO A 166 4.23 -7.96 10.78
C PRO A 166 3.98 -8.82 9.54
N TYR A 167 2.82 -9.44 9.49
CA TYR A 167 2.39 -10.35 8.42
C TYR A 167 2.54 -9.75 7.00
N ALA A 168 2.22 -8.45 6.86
CA ALA A 168 2.35 -7.75 5.59
C ALA A 168 3.79 -7.68 5.05
N LEU A 169 4.80 -7.86 5.91
CA LEU A 169 6.20 -7.77 5.52
C LEU A 169 6.61 -8.86 4.53
N ALA A 170 6.03 -10.08 4.65
CA ALA A 170 6.29 -11.16 3.70
C ALA A 170 5.84 -10.77 2.28
N ALA A 171 4.62 -10.24 2.16
CA ALA A 171 4.06 -9.84 0.86
C ALA A 171 4.88 -8.70 0.21
N GLU A 172 5.31 -7.72 1.01
CA GLU A 172 6.15 -6.62 0.52
C GLU A 172 7.53 -7.11 0.06
N LEU A 173 8.18 -8.00 0.82
CA LEU A 173 9.46 -8.59 0.42
C LEU A 173 9.31 -9.47 -0.84
N GLU A 174 8.23 -10.25 -0.93
CA GLU A 174 7.92 -10.99 -2.15
C GLU A 174 7.73 -10.06 -3.35
N ASP A 175 7.01 -8.95 -3.19
CA ASP A 175 6.79 -7.99 -4.28
C ASP A 175 8.07 -7.26 -4.69
N ILE A 176 8.96 -6.93 -3.75
CA ILE A 176 10.25 -6.30 -4.03
C ILE A 176 11.17 -7.26 -4.79
N TYR A 177 11.27 -8.50 -4.32
CA TYR A 177 12.26 -9.47 -4.81
C TYR A 177 11.73 -10.48 -5.83
N GLN A 178 10.46 -10.40 -6.22
CA GLN A 178 9.79 -11.37 -7.11
C GLN A 178 10.53 -11.67 -8.43
N TRP A 179 11.51 -10.84 -8.79
CA TRP A 179 12.28 -10.92 -10.03
C TRP A 179 13.68 -11.47 -9.84
N THR A 180 14.20 -11.41 -8.63
CA THR A 180 15.62 -11.69 -8.31
C THR A 180 15.78 -12.88 -7.41
N VAL A 181 14.90 -13.06 -6.44
CA VAL A 181 14.90 -14.19 -5.49
C VAL A 181 13.95 -15.29 -5.98
N ASP A 182 14.41 -16.52 -5.96
CA ASP A 182 13.58 -17.69 -6.19
C ASP A 182 12.94 -18.16 -4.87
N PHE A 183 11.77 -17.63 -4.55
CA PHE A 183 11.06 -17.97 -3.32
C PHE A 183 10.65 -19.45 -3.21
N PHE A 184 10.63 -20.20 -4.32
CA PHE A 184 10.42 -21.66 -4.31
C PHE A 184 11.71 -22.44 -4.08
N GLY A 185 12.86 -21.83 -4.34
CA GLY A 185 14.18 -22.38 -4.12
C GLY A 185 14.84 -21.97 -2.82
N ILE A 186 14.11 -21.33 -1.90
CA ILE A 186 14.60 -20.95 -0.58
C ILE A 186 15.05 -22.20 0.19
N GLN A 187 16.23 -22.12 0.78
CA GLN A 187 16.84 -23.18 1.57
C GLN A 187 17.01 -22.75 3.03
N LYS A 188 17.14 -23.74 3.91
CA LYS A 188 17.49 -23.48 5.29
C LYS A 188 18.85 -22.78 5.38
N GLY A 189 18.88 -21.65 6.10
CA GLY A 189 20.06 -20.81 6.24
C GLY A 189 20.05 -19.55 5.35
N ASP A 190 19.18 -19.49 4.33
CA ASP A 190 18.90 -18.23 3.65
C ASP A 190 18.37 -17.23 4.69
N ASN A 191 18.55 -15.94 4.45
CA ASN A 191 18.17 -14.93 5.44
C ASN A 191 17.80 -13.62 4.76
N PHE A 192 17.14 -12.75 5.51
CA PHE A 192 16.89 -11.37 5.08
C PHE A 192 17.13 -10.39 6.23
N THR A 193 17.43 -9.16 5.85
CA THR A 193 17.43 -7.97 6.71
C THR A 193 16.58 -6.90 6.03
N VAL A 194 15.72 -6.22 6.80
CA VAL A 194 14.83 -5.19 6.27
C VAL A 194 14.75 -4.01 7.23
N ILE A 195 14.70 -2.80 6.66
CA ILE A 195 14.44 -1.55 7.37
C ILE A 195 13.10 -1.05 6.88
N TYR A 196 12.17 -0.83 7.80
CA TYR A 196 10.82 -0.38 7.48
C TYR A 196 10.24 0.51 8.57
N ASP A 197 9.24 1.29 8.23
CA ASP A 197 8.44 2.01 9.21
C ASP A 197 7.31 1.09 9.68
N GLU A 198 7.20 0.93 10.99
CA GLU A 198 6.10 0.25 11.65
C GLU A 198 5.13 1.29 12.19
N ARG A 199 3.82 1.04 12.00
CA ARG A 199 2.74 1.94 12.44
C ARG A 199 2.27 1.53 13.81
N PHE A 200 2.18 2.48 14.73
CA PHE A 200 1.69 2.25 16.09
C PHE A 200 0.53 3.17 16.42
N ILE A 201 -0.52 2.62 17.01
CA ILE A 201 -1.56 3.37 17.69
C ILE A 201 -1.21 3.38 19.18
N ASP A 202 -1.37 4.54 19.83
CA ASP A 202 -1.06 4.76 21.25
C ASP A 202 0.37 4.30 21.61
N ASP A 203 1.30 4.45 20.66
CA ASP A 203 2.72 4.09 20.75
C ASP A 203 3.04 2.62 21.12
N THR A 204 2.03 1.79 21.30
CA THR A 204 2.18 0.42 21.80
C THR A 204 1.61 -0.65 20.88
N VAL A 205 0.53 -0.37 20.18
CA VAL A 205 -0.17 -1.35 19.35
C VAL A 205 0.30 -1.25 17.90
N SER A 206 1.06 -2.24 17.43
CA SER A 206 1.45 -2.33 16.02
C SER A 206 0.22 -2.62 15.15
N VAL A 207 -0.01 -1.76 14.17
CA VAL A 207 -1.16 -1.85 13.24
C VAL A 207 -0.74 -2.07 11.79
N GLY A 208 0.49 -2.51 11.60
CA GLY A 208 1.04 -2.87 10.29
C GLY A 208 2.28 -2.09 9.92
N ILE A 209 2.69 -2.24 8.68
CA ILE A 209 3.91 -1.63 8.16
C ILE A 209 3.59 -0.40 7.31
N GLY A 210 4.49 0.55 7.38
CA GLY A 210 4.54 1.71 6.48
C GLY A 210 5.41 1.40 5.26
N ARG A 211 6.43 2.22 5.06
CA ARG A 211 7.37 2.09 3.94
C ARG A 211 8.50 1.13 4.27
N ILE A 212 8.99 0.42 3.25
CA ILE A 212 10.28 -0.25 3.29
C ILE A 212 11.36 0.71 2.80
N TRP A 213 12.34 0.99 3.67
CA TRP A 213 13.47 1.88 3.43
C TRP A 213 14.67 1.18 2.81
N GLY A 214 14.70 -0.12 2.86
CA GLY A 214 15.73 -0.95 2.26
C GLY A 214 15.62 -2.37 2.74
N ALA A 215 16.11 -3.29 1.94
CA ALA A 215 16.20 -4.68 2.33
C ALA A 215 17.44 -5.34 1.71
N LYS A 216 17.87 -6.40 2.36
CA LYS A 216 18.90 -7.31 1.88
C LYS A 216 18.40 -8.74 2.02
N PHE A 217 18.43 -9.53 0.96
CA PHE A 217 18.06 -10.93 0.94
C PHE A 217 19.27 -11.76 0.57
N SER A 218 19.59 -12.80 1.34
CA SER A 218 20.68 -13.73 1.04
C SER A 218 20.07 -15.09 0.68
N GLN A 219 20.35 -15.56 -0.54
CA GLN A 219 19.90 -16.86 -1.02
C GLN A 219 21.09 -17.62 -1.66
N GLY A 220 21.37 -18.80 -1.16
CA GLY A 220 22.47 -19.64 -1.66
C GLY A 220 23.83 -18.96 -1.58
N GLY A 221 24.04 -18.09 -0.59
CA GLY A 221 25.29 -17.32 -0.43
C GLY A 221 25.40 -16.08 -1.30
N LYS A 222 24.40 -15.79 -2.15
CA LYS A 222 24.35 -14.55 -2.93
C LYS A 222 23.46 -13.53 -2.23
N GLU A 223 23.94 -12.30 -2.11
CA GLU A 223 23.22 -11.18 -1.55
C GLU A 223 22.52 -10.36 -2.64
N TYR A 224 21.26 -9.97 -2.37
CA TYR A 224 20.43 -9.10 -3.21
C TYR A 224 20.00 -7.92 -2.37
N TYR A 225 20.42 -6.72 -2.77
CA TYR A 225 20.03 -5.48 -2.11
C TYR A 225 18.78 -4.90 -2.76
N ALA A 226 17.94 -4.26 -1.97
CA ALA A 226 16.80 -3.49 -2.43
C ALA A 226 16.92 -2.07 -1.89
N ILE A 227 17.50 -1.20 -2.69
CA ILE A 227 17.72 0.21 -2.37
C ILE A 227 16.60 1.03 -3.03
N PRO A 228 15.70 1.67 -2.27
CA PRO A 228 14.66 2.51 -2.84
C PRO A 228 15.29 3.81 -3.38
N PHE A 229 14.89 4.17 -4.59
CA PHE A 229 15.32 5.43 -5.21
C PHE A 229 14.27 5.92 -6.20
N ARG A 230 14.15 7.25 -6.33
CA ARG A 230 13.21 7.86 -7.26
C ARG A 230 13.85 8.11 -8.62
N GLN A 231 13.34 7.45 -9.64
CA GLN A 231 13.69 7.71 -11.04
C GLN A 231 12.41 7.76 -11.89
N GLY A 232 12.34 8.69 -12.82
CA GLY A 232 11.16 8.83 -13.68
C GLY A 232 9.85 9.14 -12.92
N GLY A 233 9.93 9.84 -11.79
CA GLY A 233 8.78 10.21 -10.94
C GLY A 233 8.24 9.09 -10.06
N LYS A 234 8.80 7.88 -10.13
CA LYS A 234 8.39 6.70 -9.35
C LYS A 234 9.50 6.22 -8.44
N ILE A 235 9.15 5.79 -7.22
CA ILE A 235 10.08 5.08 -6.35
C ILE A 235 10.09 3.62 -6.79
N GLN A 236 11.29 3.09 -7.01
CA GLN A 236 11.54 1.69 -7.36
C GLN A 236 12.71 1.20 -6.50
N TYR A 237 12.96 -0.11 -6.55
CA TYR A 237 14.07 -0.71 -5.82
C TYR A 237 15.17 -1.13 -6.81
N TRP A 238 16.42 -0.93 -6.39
CA TRP A 238 17.61 -1.12 -7.19
C TRP A 238 18.62 -1.98 -6.44
N GLU A 239 19.37 -2.78 -7.16
CA GLU A 239 20.55 -3.46 -6.61
C GLU A 239 21.63 -2.45 -6.20
N ALA A 240 22.58 -2.89 -5.39
CA ALA A 240 23.66 -2.04 -4.92
C ALA A 240 24.56 -1.47 -6.06
N ASP A 241 24.64 -2.15 -7.19
CA ASP A 241 25.34 -1.68 -8.39
C ASP A 241 24.54 -0.70 -9.25
N GLY A 242 23.26 -0.46 -8.89
CA GLY A 242 22.33 0.39 -9.63
C GLY A 242 21.59 -0.33 -10.75
N ALA A 243 21.68 -1.65 -10.86
CA ALA A 243 20.80 -2.43 -11.71
C ALA A 243 19.38 -2.42 -11.14
N SER A 244 18.37 -2.37 -11.99
CA SER A 244 16.98 -2.46 -11.54
C SER A 244 16.67 -3.86 -11.00
N LEU A 245 16.07 -3.93 -9.80
CA LEU A 245 15.48 -5.17 -9.29
C LEU A 245 14.30 -5.63 -10.16
N ARG A 246 13.61 -4.69 -10.81
CA ARG A 246 12.59 -5.04 -11.79
C ARG A 246 13.27 -5.58 -13.05
N LYS A 247 12.64 -6.58 -13.63
CA LYS A 247 13.04 -7.09 -14.95
C LYS A 247 12.11 -6.52 -16.02
N GLN A 248 12.60 -6.46 -17.25
CA GLN A 248 11.80 -5.95 -18.38
C GLN A 248 10.51 -6.72 -18.58
N MET A 249 10.51 -8.01 -18.26
CA MET A 249 9.33 -8.87 -18.33
C MET A 249 9.25 -9.85 -17.16
N LEU A 250 8.03 -10.08 -16.68
CA LEU A 250 7.69 -11.15 -15.75
C LEU A 250 8.01 -12.52 -16.36
N LYS A 251 8.55 -13.43 -15.59
CA LYS A 251 8.73 -14.83 -16.01
C LYS A 251 7.39 -15.53 -16.28
N ALA A 252 6.33 -15.14 -15.58
CA ALA A 252 4.99 -15.68 -15.74
C ALA A 252 3.91 -14.61 -15.48
N PRO A 253 2.77 -14.67 -16.18
CA PRO A 253 1.65 -13.75 -15.97
C PRO A 253 0.74 -14.12 -14.79
N LEU A 254 1.04 -15.22 -14.08
CA LEU A 254 0.29 -15.76 -12.95
C LEU A 254 1.21 -15.95 -11.75
N LYS A 255 0.72 -15.61 -10.56
CA LYS A 255 1.28 -16.08 -9.29
C LYS A 255 0.74 -17.51 -9.08
N TYR A 256 1.58 -18.47 -8.72
CA TYR A 256 1.17 -19.86 -8.40
C TYR A 256 0.44 -20.61 -9.53
N SER A 257 1.18 -21.14 -10.49
CA SER A 257 0.65 -21.97 -11.54
C SER A 257 1.62 -23.08 -11.94
N ARG A 258 1.06 -24.17 -12.46
CA ARG A 258 1.84 -25.26 -13.03
C ARG A 258 1.81 -25.17 -14.56
N ILE A 259 2.97 -25.24 -15.20
CA ILE A 259 3.05 -25.36 -16.66
C ILE A 259 2.47 -26.73 -17.07
N SER A 260 1.34 -26.70 -17.79
CA SER A 260 0.69 -27.90 -18.32
C SER A 260 1.10 -28.23 -19.76
N SER A 261 1.54 -27.22 -20.52
CA SER A 261 2.07 -27.42 -21.88
C SER A 261 3.11 -26.36 -22.22
N LYS A 262 4.23 -26.81 -22.77
CA LYS A 262 5.32 -25.93 -23.21
C LYS A 262 5.13 -25.51 -24.68
N PHE A 263 5.88 -24.48 -25.07
CA PHE A 263 6.02 -24.04 -26.45
C PHE A 263 6.55 -25.17 -27.34
N SER A 264 5.94 -25.37 -28.52
CA SER A 264 6.39 -26.35 -29.50
C SER A 264 5.91 -25.98 -30.89
N TYR A 265 6.74 -26.13 -31.89
CA TYR A 265 6.35 -25.95 -33.28
C TYR A 265 5.55 -27.16 -33.83
N ALA A 266 5.64 -28.33 -33.20
CA ALA A 266 4.92 -29.54 -33.63
C ALA A 266 4.53 -30.38 -32.41
N ARG A 267 3.23 -30.31 -32.01
CA ARG A 267 2.64 -31.21 -31.01
C ARG A 267 1.29 -31.74 -31.50
N LYS A 268 0.92 -32.92 -31.02
CA LYS A 268 -0.43 -33.45 -31.27
C LYS A 268 -1.44 -32.63 -30.48
N HIS A 269 -2.35 -31.95 -31.20
CA HIS A 269 -3.35 -31.09 -30.56
C HIS A 269 -4.35 -31.94 -29.76
N PRO A 270 -4.64 -31.62 -28.50
CA PRO A 270 -5.46 -32.44 -27.61
C PRO A 270 -6.92 -32.63 -28.12
N ILE A 271 -7.49 -31.58 -28.76
CA ILE A 271 -8.87 -31.60 -29.29
C ILE A 271 -8.87 -32.10 -30.73
N TYR A 272 -8.11 -31.50 -31.62
CA TYR A 272 -8.17 -31.79 -33.06
C TYR A 272 -7.40 -33.06 -33.48
N LYS A 273 -6.58 -33.64 -32.57
CA LYS A 273 -5.77 -34.85 -32.76
C LYS A 273 -4.79 -34.83 -33.95
N VAL A 274 -4.56 -33.65 -34.52
CA VAL A 274 -3.57 -33.41 -35.60
C VAL A 274 -2.33 -32.70 -35.02
N TYR A 275 -1.20 -32.85 -35.73
CA TYR A 275 0.01 -32.11 -35.33
C TYR A 275 -0.13 -30.63 -35.68
N ARG A 276 -0.04 -29.77 -34.71
CA ARG A 276 -0.08 -28.31 -34.87
C ARG A 276 0.93 -27.64 -33.95
N PRO A 277 1.45 -26.48 -34.34
CA PRO A 277 2.28 -25.69 -33.44
C PRO A 277 1.45 -25.21 -32.25
N HIS A 278 2.06 -25.25 -31.07
CA HIS A 278 1.60 -24.55 -29.88
C HIS A 278 2.60 -23.42 -29.57
N THR A 279 2.30 -22.23 -30.09
CA THR A 279 3.19 -21.07 -30.00
C THR A 279 2.99 -20.26 -28.72
N GLY A 280 2.77 -20.96 -27.59
CA GLY A 280 2.58 -20.40 -26.27
C GLY A 280 3.01 -21.37 -25.17
N VAL A 281 2.75 -20.98 -23.95
CA VAL A 281 2.90 -21.81 -22.74
C VAL A 281 1.56 -21.82 -22.02
N ASP A 282 1.06 -23.02 -21.73
CA ASP A 282 -0.18 -23.20 -20.99
C ASP A 282 0.11 -23.30 -19.49
N TYR A 283 -0.47 -22.40 -18.73
CA TYR A 283 -0.43 -22.37 -17.27
C TYR A 283 -1.75 -22.89 -16.71
N ALA A 284 -1.75 -24.08 -16.13
CA ALA A 284 -2.92 -24.63 -15.45
C ALA A 284 -3.17 -23.87 -14.15
N ALA A 285 -4.35 -23.29 -14.01
CA ALA A 285 -4.79 -22.56 -12.82
C ALA A 285 -6.32 -22.60 -12.74
N PRO A 286 -6.93 -22.49 -11.54
CA PRO A 286 -8.38 -22.41 -11.38
C PRO A 286 -9.00 -21.25 -12.16
N LYS A 287 -10.26 -21.44 -12.63
CA LYS A 287 -11.02 -20.35 -13.24
C LYS A 287 -11.15 -19.19 -12.24
N GLY A 288 -10.91 -17.97 -12.73
CA GLY A 288 -10.95 -16.76 -11.88
C GLY A 288 -9.59 -16.36 -11.29
N THR A 289 -8.54 -17.18 -11.43
CA THR A 289 -7.18 -16.80 -11.01
C THR A 289 -6.77 -15.50 -11.70
N PRO A 290 -6.25 -14.50 -10.96
CA PRO A 290 -5.82 -13.23 -11.52
C PRO A 290 -4.70 -13.38 -12.54
N VAL A 291 -4.81 -12.67 -13.68
CA VAL A 291 -3.81 -12.60 -14.75
C VAL A 291 -3.23 -11.20 -14.79
N HIS A 292 -1.91 -11.09 -14.78
CA HIS A 292 -1.21 -9.81 -14.74
C HIS A 292 -0.43 -9.52 -16.02
N ALA A 293 -0.29 -8.23 -16.37
CA ALA A 293 0.55 -7.81 -17.48
C ALA A 293 2.02 -8.10 -17.16
N VAL A 294 2.72 -8.79 -18.05
CA VAL A 294 4.13 -9.19 -17.82
C VAL A 294 5.12 -8.05 -17.98
N ALA A 295 4.74 -6.94 -18.61
CA ALA A 295 5.56 -5.74 -18.80
C ALA A 295 4.65 -4.54 -19.01
N ASP A 296 5.23 -3.32 -18.88
CA ASP A 296 4.55 -2.09 -19.27
C ASP A 296 4.19 -2.12 -20.75
N GLY A 297 3.02 -1.62 -21.12
CA GLY A 297 2.61 -1.67 -22.53
C GLY A 297 1.27 -1.03 -22.82
N THR A 298 0.81 -1.21 -24.06
CA THR A 298 -0.49 -0.72 -24.54
C THR A 298 -1.31 -1.87 -25.06
N VAL A 299 -2.57 -1.98 -24.64
CA VAL A 299 -3.52 -2.99 -25.11
C VAL A 299 -3.83 -2.74 -26.59
N THR A 300 -3.48 -3.72 -27.45
CA THR A 300 -3.74 -3.65 -28.90
C THR A 300 -4.97 -4.41 -29.31
N PHE A 301 -5.36 -5.44 -28.55
CA PHE A 301 -6.54 -6.26 -28.81
C PHE A 301 -7.22 -6.68 -27.49
N LYS A 302 -8.54 -6.60 -27.47
CA LYS A 302 -9.40 -7.14 -26.42
C LYS A 302 -10.68 -7.64 -27.09
N GLY A 303 -10.99 -8.93 -26.97
CA GLY A 303 -12.19 -9.50 -27.56
C GLY A 303 -12.08 -11.00 -27.82
N TRP A 304 -12.99 -11.53 -28.65
CA TRP A 304 -13.00 -12.94 -29.03
C TRP A 304 -11.93 -13.22 -30.09
N GLY A 305 -10.95 -14.06 -29.75
CA GLY A 305 -9.79 -14.43 -30.59
C GLY A 305 -9.95 -15.80 -31.31
N GLY A 306 -11.15 -16.15 -31.75
CA GLY A 306 -11.41 -17.46 -32.40
C GLY A 306 -11.16 -18.63 -31.43
N GLY A 307 -10.28 -19.56 -31.78
CA GLY A 307 -9.91 -20.68 -30.92
C GLY A 307 -9.30 -20.25 -29.57
N GLY A 308 -8.73 -19.06 -29.46
CA GLY A 308 -8.21 -18.50 -28.20
C GLY A 308 -9.28 -17.98 -27.24
N GLY A 309 -10.58 -17.98 -27.64
CA GLY A 309 -11.65 -17.45 -26.80
C GLY A 309 -11.46 -15.97 -26.45
N ASN A 310 -11.81 -15.59 -25.25
CA ASN A 310 -11.55 -14.24 -24.75
C ASN A 310 -10.04 -14.00 -24.66
N THR A 311 -9.58 -13.08 -25.50
CA THR A 311 -8.15 -12.81 -25.71
C THR A 311 -7.83 -11.37 -25.44
N LEU A 312 -6.71 -11.13 -24.80
CA LEU A 312 -6.07 -9.82 -24.63
C LEU A 312 -4.70 -9.85 -25.29
N LYS A 313 -4.32 -8.77 -26.02
CA LYS A 313 -2.95 -8.62 -26.53
C LYS A 313 -2.40 -7.25 -26.12
N ILE A 314 -1.14 -7.23 -25.70
CA ILE A 314 -0.44 -6.04 -25.24
C ILE A 314 0.84 -5.88 -26.03
N LYS A 315 1.07 -4.68 -26.57
CA LYS A 315 2.32 -4.29 -27.22
C LYS A 315 3.23 -3.64 -26.19
N HIS A 316 4.48 -4.08 -26.12
CA HIS A 316 5.52 -3.61 -25.22
C HIS A 316 6.64 -2.90 -25.98
N ALA A 317 7.61 -2.35 -25.26
CA ALA A 317 8.85 -1.85 -25.84
C ALA A 317 9.63 -2.97 -26.55
N GLY A 318 10.61 -2.62 -27.40
CA GLY A 318 11.47 -3.57 -28.09
C GLY A 318 10.73 -4.47 -29.10
N ASN A 319 9.60 -4.00 -29.67
CA ASN A 319 8.77 -4.76 -30.62
C ASN A 319 8.26 -6.12 -30.07
N LEU A 320 8.12 -6.20 -28.77
CA LEU A 320 7.51 -7.34 -28.10
C LEU A 320 5.97 -7.17 -28.05
N MET A 321 5.27 -8.29 -28.17
CA MET A 321 3.82 -8.37 -27.97
C MET A 321 3.50 -9.62 -27.15
N THR A 322 2.61 -9.49 -26.19
CA THR A 322 2.10 -10.63 -25.41
C THR A 322 0.63 -10.89 -25.69
N GLY A 323 0.22 -12.13 -25.55
CA GLY A 323 -1.16 -12.58 -25.68
C GLY A 323 -1.57 -13.45 -24.51
N TYR A 324 -2.78 -13.19 -24.03
CA TYR A 324 -3.41 -13.87 -22.91
C TYR A 324 -4.74 -14.43 -23.38
N LEU A 325 -4.83 -15.75 -23.52
CA LEU A 325 -5.94 -16.43 -24.16
C LEU A 325 -6.76 -17.25 -23.15
N HIS A 326 -7.94 -17.66 -23.56
CA HIS A 326 -8.90 -18.45 -22.78
C HIS A 326 -9.43 -17.77 -21.52
N LEU A 327 -9.36 -16.40 -21.44
CA LEU A 327 -9.79 -15.65 -20.27
C LEU A 327 -11.29 -15.87 -19.95
N SER A 328 -11.65 -15.89 -18.67
CA SER A 328 -13.04 -15.83 -18.23
C SER A 328 -13.62 -14.42 -18.30
N GLY A 329 -12.76 -13.40 -18.18
CA GLY A 329 -13.12 -12.00 -18.24
C GLY A 329 -11.90 -11.10 -18.16
N TYR A 330 -12.14 -9.79 -18.32
CA TYR A 330 -11.12 -8.76 -18.26
C TYR A 330 -11.26 -7.94 -16.97
N ALA A 331 -10.17 -7.40 -16.47
CA ALA A 331 -10.21 -6.51 -15.33
C ALA A 331 -10.90 -5.18 -15.66
N LYS A 332 -11.42 -4.51 -14.63
CA LYS A 332 -12.08 -3.19 -14.77
C LYS A 332 -11.08 -2.18 -15.34
N GLY A 333 -11.53 -1.37 -16.28
CA GLY A 333 -10.70 -0.31 -16.90
C GLY A 333 -9.81 -0.77 -18.04
N ILE A 334 -9.72 -2.07 -18.34
CA ILE A 334 -8.95 -2.59 -19.48
C ILE A 334 -9.76 -2.46 -20.77
N ALA A 335 -9.24 -1.69 -21.72
CA ALA A 335 -9.82 -1.49 -23.06
C ALA A 335 -8.70 -1.44 -24.12
N LYS A 336 -9.05 -1.60 -25.41
CA LYS A 336 -8.08 -1.36 -26.49
C LYS A 336 -7.60 0.09 -26.43
N GLY A 337 -6.29 0.30 -26.46
CA GLY A 337 -5.63 1.59 -26.29
C GLY A 337 -5.24 1.92 -24.85
N SER A 338 -5.74 1.17 -23.83
CA SER A 338 -5.32 1.39 -22.44
C SER A 338 -3.82 1.12 -22.27
N ARG A 339 -3.15 2.00 -21.53
CA ARG A 339 -1.82 1.73 -20.99
C ARG A 339 -1.95 0.82 -19.78
N VAL A 340 -1.06 -0.13 -19.66
CA VAL A 340 -0.96 -1.04 -18.51
C VAL A 340 0.46 -1.03 -17.99
N SER A 341 0.59 -1.15 -16.68
CA SER A 341 1.88 -1.29 -16.01
C SER A 341 2.18 -2.78 -15.78
N GLN A 342 3.46 -3.12 -15.73
CA GLN A 342 3.91 -4.46 -15.33
C GLN A 342 3.32 -4.83 -13.96
N GLY A 343 2.82 -6.08 -13.83
CA GLY A 343 2.15 -6.53 -12.62
C GLY A 343 0.69 -6.06 -12.48
N GLN A 344 0.20 -5.20 -13.38
CA GLN A 344 -1.19 -4.76 -13.33
C GLN A 344 -2.15 -5.92 -13.64
N LEU A 345 -3.22 -6.07 -12.86
CA LEU A 345 -4.32 -7.01 -13.12
C LEU A 345 -4.99 -6.65 -14.46
N ILE A 346 -5.05 -7.60 -15.39
CA ILE A 346 -5.60 -7.40 -16.73
C ILE A 346 -6.77 -8.32 -17.08
N GLY A 347 -6.95 -9.41 -16.34
CA GLY A 347 -8.02 -10.37 -16.57
C GLY A 347 -7.97 -11.54 -15.62
N TYR A 348 -8.70 -12.57 -15.95
CA TYR A 348 -8.86 -13.75 -15.10
C TYR A 348 -8.81 -15.03 -15.94
N VAL A 349 -8.16 -16.07 -15.42
CA VAL A 349 -8.09 -17.40 -16.05
C VAL A 349 -9.49 -17.94 -16.33
N GLY A 350 -9.67 -18.54 -17.46
CA GLY A 350 -10.91 -19.17 -17.88
C GLY A 350 -10.70 -20.46 -18.64
N SER A 351 -11.68 -20.80 -19.48
CA SER A 351 -11.67 -21.94 -20.40
C SER A 351 -12.52 -21.63 -21.64
N THR A 352 -12.45 -20.37 -22.12
CA THR A 352 -13.22 -19.94 -23.29
C THR A 352 -12.53 -20.34 -24.60
N GLY A 353 -13.28 -20.50 -25.68
CA GLY A 353 -12.75 -20.95 -26.97
C GLY A 353 -12.40 -22.46 -27.01
N ALA A 354 -11.35 -22.84 -27.72
CA ALA A 354 -10.93 -24.23 -27.91
C ALA A 354 -10.04 -24.70 -26.74
N SER A 355 -10.62 -24.83 -25.55
CA SER A 355 -9.95 -25.20 -24.30
C SER A 355 -10.55 -26.51 -23.75
N THR A 356 -9.71 -27.35 -23.14
CA THR A 356 -10.13 -28.64 -22.52
C THR A 356 -10.35 -28.48 -21.00
N GLY A 357 -10.01 -27.34 -20.41
CA GLY A 357 -10.16 -27.07 -19.00
C GLY A 357 -9.53 -25.72 -18.62
N PRO A 358 -9.72 -25.24 -17.37
CA PRO A 358 -9.22 -23.96 -16.96
C PRO A 358 -7.68 -23.87 -17.07
N HIS A 359 -7.21 -22.92 -17.88
CA HIS A 359 -5.79 -22.59 -18.04
C HIS A 359 -5.65 -21.21 -18.71
N LEU A 360 -4.45 -20.66 -18.66
CA LEU A 360 -4.03 -19.52 -19.45
C LEU A 360 -3.07 -19.99 -20.54
N ASP A 361 -3.39 -19.78 -21.83
CA ASP A 361 -2.43 -19.87 -22.93
C ASP A 361 -1.75 -18.51 -23.06
N TYR A 362 -0.49 -18.46 -22.67
CA TYR A 362 0.35 -17.27 -22.70
C TYR A 362 1.31 -17.31 -23.86
N ARG A 363 1.29 -16.26 -24.69
CA ARG A 363 2.08 -16.18 -25.92
C ARG A 363 2.92 -14.93 -25.97
N VAL A 364 4.11 -15.02 -26.59
CA VAL A 364 4.98 -13.90 -26.85
C VAL A 364 5.43 -13.88 -28.32
N TRP A 365 5.43 -12.69 -28.88
CA TRP A 365 5.96 -12.44 -30.22
C TRP A 365 7.04 -11.38 -30.16
N LYS A 366 8.13 -11.58 -30.90
CA LYS A 366 9.17 -10.58 -31.15
C LYS A 366 9.20 -10.28 -32.64
N ASN A 367 9.04 -9.01 -33.02
CA ASN A 367 8.94 -8.61 -34.43
C ASN A 367 7.85 -9.40 -35.20
N GLY A 368 6.74 -9.74 -34.56
CA GLY A 368 5.66 -10.54 -35.16
C GLY A 368 5.88 -12.05 -35.19
N THR A 369 7.06 -12.55 -34.87
CA THR A 369 7.38 -13.98 -34.82
C THR A 369 7.15 -14.54 -33.42
N PRO A 370 6.39 -15.65 -33.26
CA PRO A 370 6.24 -16.32 -31.98
C PRO A 370 7.59 -16.81 -31.44
N ILE A 371 7.84 -16.55 -30.16
CA ILE A 371 9.01 -17.03 -29.43
C ILE A 371 8.60 -17.77 -28.17
N ASP A 372 9.47 -18.68 -27.71
CA ASP A 372 9.22 -19.44 -26.47
C ASP A 372 9.28 -18.51 -25.26
N PRO A 373 8.17 -18.29 -24.55
CA PRO A 373 8.14 -17.40 -23.38
C PRO A 373 9.13 -17.79 -22.28
N LEU A 374 9.43 -19.08 -22.13
CA LEU A 374 10.34 -19.59 -21.10
C LEU A 374 11.82 -19.33 -21.40
N LYS A 375 12.13 -18.98 -22.65
CA LYS A 375 13.51 -18.71 -23.12
C LYS A 375 13.82 -17.23 -23.25
N ILE A 376 12.87 -16.35 -22.92
CA ILE A 376 13.11 -14.90 -22.95
C ILE A 376 14.10 -14.57 -21.83
N PRO A 377 15.25 -13.93 -22.15
CA PRO A 377 16.18 -13.47 -21.14
C PRO A 377 15.48 -12.53 -20.17
N SER A 378 15.69 -12.73 -18.89
CA SER A 378 15.15 -11.87 -17.85
C SER A 378 16.12 -10.71 -17.62
N GLU A 379 16.23 -9.83 -18.62
CA GLU A 379 17.05 -8.62 -18.56
C GLU A 379 16.53 -7.70 -17.46
N PRO A 380 17.39 -7.06 -16.65
CA PRO A 380 16.98 -5.97 -15.76
C PRO A 380 16.25 -4.89 -16.57
N ALA A 381 15.31 -4.20 -15.94
CA ALA A 381 14.81 -2.95 -16.49
C ALA A 381 15.93 -1.91 -16.56
N GLU A 382 15.64 -0.70 -17.08
CA GLU A 382 16.67 0.33 -17.20
C GLU A 382 17.41 0.54 -15.87
N PRO A 383 18.74 0.59 -15.85
CA PRO A 383 19.52 0.85 -14.65
C PRO A 383 19.33 2.29 -14.18
N ILE A 384 19.97 2.64 -13.07
CA ILE A 384 20.05 4.04 -12.64
C ILE A 384 20.67 4.87 -13.75
N ALA A 385 19.98 5.92 -14.16
CA ALA A 385 20.43 6.86 -15.18
C ALA A 385 21.72 7.57 -14.73
N SER A 386 22.59 7.89 -15.68
CA SER A 386 23.92 8.47 -15.40
C SER A 386 23.83 9.78 -14.60
N GLU A 387 22.82 10.62 -14.86
CA GLU A 387 22.59 11.87 -14.14
C GLU A 387 22.18 11.65 -12.68
N ASN A 388 21.59 10.51 -12.36
CA ASN A 388 21.14 10.16 -11.01
C ASN A 388 22.18 9.34 -10.23
N ARG A 389 23.27 8.94 -10.88
CA ARG A 389 24.23 7.96 -10.34
C ARG A 389 24.84 8.37 -9.02
N ALA A 390 25.37 9.60 -8.92
CA ALA A 390 26.02 10.08 -7.71
C ALA A 390 25.01 10.17 -6.53
N LEU A 391 23.78 10.61 -6.80
CA LEU A 391 22.74 10.70 -5.79
C LEU A 391 22.28 9.31 -5.32
N PHE A 392 22.14 8.37 -6.27
CA PHE A 392 21.82 6.99 -5.93
C PHE A 392 22.91 6.36 -5.07
N GLU A 393 24.18 6.56 -5.39
CA GLU A 393 25.30 6.03 -4.62
C GLU A 393 25.32 6.55 -3.19
N PHE A 394 25.02 7.83 -2.99
CA PHE A 394 24.85 8.41 -1.67
C PHE A 394 23.72 7.74 -0.87
N VAL A 395 22.55 7.50 -1.50
CA VAL A 395 21.42 6.81 -0.87
C VAL A 395 21.78 5.35 -0.56
N ARG A 396 22.36 4.66 -1.53
CA ARG A 396 22.82 3.27 -1.40
C ARG A 396 23.77 3.08 -0.22
N ASP A 397 24.79 3.92 -0.12
CA ASP A 397 25.84 3.75 0.89
C ASP A 397 25.24 3.91 2.31
N ARG A 398 24.34 4.85 2.50
CA ARG A 398 23.65 5.04 3.78
C ARG A 398 22.73 3.89 4.13
N ILE A 399 21.90 3.44 3.20
CA ILE A 399 20.98 2.32 3.44
C ILE A 399 21.77 1.03 3.66
N SER A 400 22.83 0.81 2.89
CA SER A 400 23.67 -0.37 3.05
C SER A 400 24.38 -0.39 4.42
N ALA A 401 24.91 0.75 4.87
CA ALA A 401 25.51 0.86 6.21
C ALA A 401 24.50 0.54 7.33
N GLU A 402 23.25 1.01 7.20
CA GLU A 402 22.19 0.71 8.14
C GLU A 402 21.79 -0.79 8.08
N LEU A 403 21.63 -1.36 6.87
CA LEU A 403 21.35 -2.80 6.69
C LEU A 403 22.43 -3.67 7.32
N ASN A 404 23.69 -3.30 7.16
CA ASN A 404 24.85 -4.03 7.68
C ASN A 404 25.09 -3.80 9.19
N GLY A 405 24.36 -2.86 9.82
CA GLY A 405 24.49 -2.57 11.24
C GLY A 405 25.65 -1.66 11.60
N GLU A 406 26.19 -0.96 10.63
CA GLU A 406 27.28 0.02 10.82
C GLU A 406 26.78 1.33 11.44
N VAL A 407 25.49 1.62 11.24
CA VAL A 407 24.75 2.76 11.84
C VAL A 407 23.41 2.31 12.37
N LYS A 408 22.87 3.05 13.36
CA LYS A 408 21.54 2.76 13.91
C LYS A 408 20.42 3.20 12.98
N PRO A 409 19.29 2.50 12.95
CA PRO A 409 18.12 2.91 12.20
C PRO A 409 17.67 4.33 12.56
N GLY A 410 17.45 5.15 11.55
CA GLY A 410 16.94 6.51 11.73
C GLY A 410 17.95 7.60 12.04
N GLU A 411 19.20 7.28 12.36
CA GLU A 411 20.20 8.25 12.85
C GLU A 411 20.66 9.27 11.77
N GLN A 412 20.40 9.05 10.47
CA GLN A 412 20.87 9.92 9.39
C GLN A 412 19.87 10.14 8.23
N ILE A 413 18.59 9.86 8.41
CA ILE A 413 17.69 9.67 7.27
C ILE A 413 16.80 10.86 6.95
N THR A 414 16.66 11.86 7.82
CA THR A 414 15.88 13.09 7.57
C THR A 414 16.21 13.79 6.24
N GLN A 415 17.44 13.63 5.73
CA GLN A 415 17.84 14.17 4.42
C GLN A 415 17.50 13.23 3.24
N LEU A 416 17.29 11.92 3.49
CA LEU A 416 16.93 10.96 2.46
C LEU A 416 15.43 10.98 2.15
N ASP A 417 14.60 11.45 3.07
CA ASP A 417 13.15 11.44 2.93
C ASP A 417 12.70 12.17 1.66
N SER A 418 13.28 13.33 1.35
CA SER A 418 12.95 14.07 0.12
C SER A 418 13.39 13.37 -1.16
N LEU A 419 14.43 12.52 -1.12
CA LEU A 419 14.98 11.78 -2.26
C LEU A 419 14.23 10.46 -2.51
N VAL A 420 13.66 9.91 -1.46
CA VAL A 420 12.94 8.64 -1.48
C VAL A 420 11.41 8.85 -1.38
N LEU A 421 10.94 9.99 -0.82
CA LEU A 421 9.50 10.28 -0.66
C LEU A 421 8.88 10.97 -1.89
N PRO A 422 7.62 10.66 -2.26
CA PRO A 422 6.83 11.52 -3.13
C PRO A 422 6.61 12.87 -2.44
N ALA A 423 6.62 13.96 -3.23
CA ALA A 423 6.41 15.32 -2.74
C ALA A 423 5.06 15.56 -2.00
N ALA A 424 4.16 14.56 -1.99
CA ALA A 424 2.82 14.61 -1.38
C ALA A 424 2.67 13.79 -0.10
N ALA A 425 3.74 13.23 0.44
CA ALA A 425 3.70 12.46 1.70
C ALA A 425 4.32 13.23 2.87
N GLN A 426 4.28 14.56 2.84
CA GLN A 426 4.42 15.36 4.04
C GLN A 426 3.14 15.14 4.83
N THR A 427 3.27 14.56 6.02
CA THR A 427 2.25 14.46 7.06
C THR A 427 1.47 15.78 7.14
N PRO A 428 0.15 15.75 7.35
CA PRO A 428 -0.53 16.94 7.80
C PRO A 428 0.06 17.30 9.15
N GLU A 429 0.93 18.32 9.17
CA GLU A 429 1.18 19.07 10.37
C GLU A 429 -0.16 19.55 10.91
N ASN A 430 -0.35 19.36 12.19
CA ASN A 430 -1.45 19.83 12.99
C ASN A 430 -2.04 21.16 12.48
N ARG A 431 -3.28 21.15 12.06
CA ARG A 431 -4.18 22.30 12.08
C ARG A 431 -5.44 21.92 12.83
#